data_5feaf3f0f3c795478fd6bf191250e378
#
_entry.id   5feaf3f0f3c795478fd6bf191250e378
#
_cell.length_a   1.000
_cell.length_b   1.000
_cell.length_c   1.000
_cell.angle_alpha   90.00
_cell.angle_beta   90.00
_cell.angle_gamma   90.00
#
_symmetry.space_group_name_H-M   'P 1'
#
loop_
_entity.id
_entity.type
_entity.pdbx_description
1 polymer ?
#
loop_
_entity_poly.entity_id
_entity_poly.type
_entity_poly.pdbx_seq_one_letter_code
_entity_poly.pdbx_strand_id
1 'polypeptide(L)'
;MAQLQTKTEGSYSCSKKGTKEKLVELARENARMVLDKDRERIKREEGRTIGAVHEVEEWLGLKGIVRMEAFDISNISGFESVGSMVVYEKGRPKKSDYRKFRIKSVQGPNDYASMEEVLTRRFTHETSGEFDSFARMPDLLLMDGGRGR
;
A
#
# COMPACT_ATOMS: atom_id res chain seq x y z
N MET A 1 19.18 -13.36 27.58
CA MET A 1 18.90 -12.20 28.45
C MET A 1 19.77 -11.04 27.97
N ALA A 2 19.24 -10.14 27.15
CA ALA A 2 19.97 -8.96 26.69
C ALA A 2 19.56 -7.80 27.60
N GLN A 3 20.52 -7.30 28.37
CA GLN A 3 20.35 -6.11 29.19
C GLN A 3 20.35 -4.87 28.31
N LEU A 4 19.21 -4.19 28.22
CA LEU A 4 19.09 -2.84 27.69
C LEU A 4 19.83 -1.88 28.67
N GLN A 5 20.98 -1.40 28.26
CA GLN A 5 21.65 -0.29 28.93
C GLN A 5 20.86 0.99 28.68
N THR A 6 20.17 1.48 29.69
CA THR A 6 19.59 2.82 29.72
C THR A 6 20.70 3.85 29.66
N LYS A 7 20.74 4.62 28.57
CA LYS A 7 21.60 5.79 28.44
C LYS A 7 21.25 6.80 29.52
N THR A 8 22.23 7.19 30.26
CA THR A 8 22.21 8.26 31.30
C THR A 8 21.46 9.49 30.83
N GLU A 9 20.49 9.91 31.62
CA GLU A 9 19.83 11.21 31.51
C GLU A 9 20.84 12.32 31.70
N GLY A 10 21.23 12.98 30.61
CA GLY A 10 22.01 14.19 30.66
C GLY A 10 21.16 15.31 31.24
N SER A 11 21.53 15.87 32.36
CA SER A 11 20.90 17.07 32.92
C SER A 11 21.18 18.26 32.00
N TYR A 12 20.13 18.72 31.28
CA TYR A 12 20.21 19.90 30.44
C TYR A 12 19.81 21.13 31.25
N SER A 13 20.79 22.00 31.52
CA SER A 13 20.55 23.30 32.14
C SER A 13 20.01 24.26 31.09
N CYS A 14 18.71 24.61 31.21
CA CYS A 14 18.09 25.61 30.36
C CYS A 14 18.33 27.02 30.95
N SER A 15 19.00 27.89 30.18
CA SER A 15 19.22 29.30 30.60
C SER A 15 17.90 30.05 30.61
N LYS A 16 17.52 30.64 31.77
CA LYS A 16 16.22 31.31 31.97
C LYS A 16 16.26 32.82 31.74
N LYS A 17 17.36 33.41 31.23
CA LYS A 17 17.46 34.87 31.00
C LYS A 17 18.31 35.21 29.79
N GLY A 18 17.85 36.20 29.00
CA GLY A 18 18.61 36.86 27.94
C GLY A 18 18.54 36.18 26.58
N THR A 19 19.54 36.38 25.73
CA THR A 19 19.61 35.90 24.32
C THR A 19 19.49 34.37 24.22
N LYS A 20 20.01 33.64 25.21
CA LYS A 20 19.96 32.18 25.25
C LYS A 20 18.54 31.66 25.49
N GLU A 21 17.74 32.36 26.28
CA GLU A 21 16.33 32.04 26.48
C GLU A 21 15.51 32.17 25.18
N LYS A 22 15.71 33.27 24.46
CA LYS A 22 15.07 33.48 23.14
C LYS A 22 15.43 32.40 22.11
N LEU A 23 16.69 31.92 22.14
CA LEU A 23 17.10 30.82 21.25
C LEU A 23 16.43 29.49 21.62
N VAL A 24 16.26 29.23 22.90
CA VAL A 24 15.54 28.01 23.37
C VAL A 24 14.06 28.11 23.03
N GLU A 25 13.46 29.28 23.16
CA GLU A 25 12.06 29.49 22.81
C GLU A 25 11.83 29.33 21.31
N LEU A 26 12.68 29.91 20.49
CA LEU A 26 12.68 29.74 19.03
C LEU A 26 12.86 28.27 18.63
N ALA A 27 13.76 27.53 19.29
CA ALA A 27 13.95 26.11 19.04
C ALA A 27 12.72 25.28 19.41
N ARG A 28 12.04 25.61 20.52
CA ARG A 28 10.77 24.98 20.93
C ARG A 28 9.64 25.25 19.93
N GLU A 29 9.53 26.48 19.46
CA GLU A 29 8.52 26.85 18.47
C GLU A 29 8.75 26.13 17.14
N ASN A 30 9.98 26.09 16.67
CA ASN A 30 10.35 25.32 15.47
C ASN A 30 10.05 23.83 15.65
N ALA A 31 10.37 23.25 16.80
CA ALA A 31 10.06 21.85 17.08
C ALA A 31 8.54 21.57 17.11
N ARG A 32 7.74 22.49 17.67
CA ARG A 32 6.27 22.39 17.63
C ARG A 32 5.75 22.43 16.21
N MET A 33 6.21 23.39 15.40
CA MET A 33 5.80 23.50 13.99
C MET A 33 6.10 22.23 13.19
N VAL A 34 7.27 21.61 13.41
CA VAL A 34 7.64 20.34 12.76
C VAL A 34 6.73 19.21 13.23
N LEU A 35 6.48 19.10 14.54
CA LEU A 35 5.59 18.09 15.10
C LEU A 35 4.15 18.21 14.59
N ASP A 36 3.61 19.42 14.51
CA ASP A 36 2.26 19.66 14.04
C ASP A 36 2.14 19.32 12.55
N LYS A 37 3.14 19.70 11.74
CA LYS A 37 3.22 19.35 10.33
C LYS A 37 3.31 17.83 10.11
N ASP A 38 4.08 17.13 10.93
CA ASP A 38 4.19 15.67 10.85
C ASP A 38 2.89 14.98 11.29
N ARG A 39 2.21 15.48 12.32
CA ARG A 39 0.88 14.99 12.75
C ARG A 39 -0.16 15.14 11.64
N GLU A 40 -0.21 16.31 10.99
CA GLU A 40 -1.13 16.53 9.87
C GLU A 40 -0.82 15.61 8.68
N ARG A 41 0.47 15.38 8.39
CA ARG A 41 0.88 14.45 7.34
C ARG A 41 0.43 13.02 7.66
N ILE A 42 0.70 12.54 8.87
CA ILE A 42 0.30 11.20 9.33
C ILE A 42 -1.23 11.04 9.25
N LYS A 43 -1.98 12.01 9.78
CA LYS A 43 -3.45 11.98 9.74
C LYS A 43 -3.99 11.95 8.31
N ARG A 44 -3.35 12.70 7.39
CA ARG A 44 -3.71 12.71 5.96
C ARG A 44 -3.38 11.38 5.29
N GLU A 45 -2.24 10.77 5.62
CA GLU A 45 -1.86 9.44 5.12
C GLU A 45 -2.79 8.35 5.66
N GLU A 46 -3.15 8.39 6.94
CA GLU A 46 -4.12 7.47 7.53
C GLU A 46 -5.49 7.57 6.87
N GLY A 47 -5.98 8.78 6.60
CA GLY A 47 -7.22 8.98 5.88
C GLY A 47 -7.20 8.42 4.45
N ARG A 48 -6.06 8.53 3.76
CA ARG A 48 -5.89 7.99 2.40
C ARG A 48 -5.69 6.47 2.34
N THR A 49 -5.35 5.85 3.45
CA THR A 49 -5.05 4.41 3.51
C THR A 49 -6.16 3.66 4.22
N ILE A 50 -6.20 3.73 5.53
CA ILE A 50 -7.18 3.01 6.36
C ILE A 50 -8.58 3.56 6.14
N GLY A 51 -8.72 4.89 6.05
CA GLY A 51 -10.00 5.54 5.77
C GLY A 51 -10.60 5.10 4.42
N ALA A 52 -9.77 5.03 3.37
CA ALA A 52 -10.22 4.55 2.07
C ALA A 52 -10.68 3.08 2.09
N VAL A 53 -10.04 2.22 2.88
CA VAL A 53 -10.48 0.83 3.05
C VAL A 53 -11.85 0.79 3.72
N HIS A 54 -12.06 1.58 4.77
CA HIS A 54 -13.37 1.65 5.44
C HIS A 54 -14.48 2.17 4.53
N GLU A 55 -14.20 3.17 3.70
CA GLU A 55 -15.17 3.64 2.70
C GLU A 55 -15.55 2.53 1.72
N VAL A 56 -14.58 1.74 1.25
CA VAL A 56 -14.84 0.58 0.38
C VAL A 56 -15.65 -0.48 1.11
N GLU A 57 -15.33 -0.76 2.37
CA GLU A 57 -16.08 -1.70 3.22
C GLU A 57 -17.54 -1.28 3.38
N GLU A 58 -17.79 -0.01 3.69
CA GLU A 58 -19.13 0.53 3.81
C GLU A 58 -19.91 0.46 2.49
N TRP A 59 -19.27 0.86 1.40
CA TRP A 59 -19.90 0.88 0.09
C TRP A 59 -20.28 -0.51 -0.43
N LEU A 60 -19.46 -1.51 -0.15
CA LEU A 60 -19.69 -2.90 -0.56
C LEU A 60 -20.45 -3.74 0.49
N GLY A 61 -20.69 -3.20 1.69
CA GLY A 61 -21.26 -3.96 2.80
C GLY A 61 -20.35 -5.06 3.34
N LEU A 62 -19.04 -4.92 3.13
CA LEU A 62 -18.00 -5.85 3.58
C LEU A 62 -17.39 -5.39 4.89
N LYS A 63 -16.65 -6.27 5.57
CA LYS A 63 -15.89 -5.93 6.78
C LYS A 63 -14.59 -6.73 6.84
N GLY A 64 -13.55 -6.08 7.35
CA GLY A 64 -12.27 -6.73 7.63
C GLY A 64 -11.40 -6.95 6.39
N ILE A 65 -11.48 -6.06 5.41
CA ILE A 65 -10.64 -6.11 4.21
C ILE A 65 -9.20 -5.74 4.62
N VAL A 66 -8.31 -6.71 4.52
CA VAL A 66 -6.88 -6.54 4.79
C VAL A 66 -6.08 -6.50 3.49
N ARG A 67 -6.38 -7.42 2.56
CA ARG A 67 -5.66 -7.57 1.29
C ARG A 67 -6.59 -7.37 0.11
N MET A 68 -6.20 -6.43 -0.76
CA MET A 68 -6.88 -6.18 -2.03
C MET A 68 -5.91 -6.43 -3.17
N GLU A 69 -6.39 -7.07 -4.22
CA GLU A 69 -5.63 -7.24 -5.46
C GLU A 69 -6.42 -6.61 -6.60
N ALA A 70 -5.75 -5.77 -7.40
CA ALA A 70 -6.35 -5.16 -8.57
C ALA A 70 -5.61 -5.60 -9.83
N PHE A 71 -6.40 -5.90 -10.86
CA PHE A 71 -5.92 -6.43 -12.13
C PHE A 71 -6.34 -5.52 -13.27
N ASP A 72 -5.39 -5.31 -14.19
CA ASP A 72 -5.58 -4.54 -15.41
C ASP A 72 -4.95 -5.27 -16.59
N ILE A 73 -5.59 -5.22 -17.75
CA ILE A 73 -5.07 -5.75 -19.00
C ILE A 73 -4.72 -4.59 -19.93
N SER A 74 -3.46 -4.54 -20.32
CA SER A 74 -2.94 -3.54 -21.24
C SER A 74 -2.48 -4.21 -22.53
N ASN A 75 -2.99 -3.72 -23.65
CA ASN A 75 -2.61 -4.18 -24.99
C ASN A 75 -1.53 -3.27 -25.57
N ILE A 76 -0.34 -3.81 -25.79
CA ILE A 76 0.77 -3.08 -26.38
C ILE A 76 0.79 -3.35 -27.89
N SER A 77 0.43 -2.34 -28.68
CA SER A 77 0.56 -2.34 -30.16
C SER A 77 -0.06 -3.54 -30.89
N GLY A 78 -1.13 -4.14 -30.36
CA GLY A 78 -1.92 -5.17 -31.03
C GLY A 78 -1.29 -6.58 -31.08
N PHE A 79 -0.09 -6.77 -30.58
CA PHE A 79 0.61 -8.07 -30.65
C PHE A 79 0.88 -8.72 -29.29
N GLU A 80 1.00 -7.97 -28.22
CA GLU A 80 1.26 -8.53 -26.91
C GLU A 80 0.34 -7.89 -25.86
N SER A 81 -0.44 -8.72 -25.20
CA SER A 81 -1.26 -8.31 -24.04
C SER A 81 -0.49 -8.63 -22.76
N VAL A 82 -0.52 -7.71 -21.83
CA VAL A 82 0.12 -7.84 -20.50
C VAL A 82 -0.91 -7.58 -19.42
N GLY A 83 -1.08 -8.54 -18.52
CA GLY A 83 -1.82 -8.34 -17.30
C GLY A 83 -0.92 -7.77 -16.21
N SER A 84 -1.39 -6.78 -15.49
CA SER A 84 -0.73 -6.26 -14.29
C SER A 84 -1.56 -6.55 -13.05
N MET A 85 -0.89 -6.94 -11.96
CA MET A 85 -1.47 -7.13 -10.66
C MET A 85 -0.80 -6.18 -9.67
N VAL A 86 -1.61 -5.36 -9.01
CA VAL A 86 -1.18 -4.52 -7.90
C VAL A 86 -1.83 -5.01 -6.61
N VAL A 87 -1.11 -4.89 -5.52
CA VAL A 87 -1.54 -5.38 -4.21
C VAL A 87 -1.53 -4.27 -3.20
N TYR A 88 -2.62 -4.18 -2.44
CA TYR A 88 -2.73 -3.33 -1.27
C TYR A 88 -2.92 -4.20 -0.03
N GLU A 89 -2.18 -3.91 1.02
CA GLU A 89 -2.31 -4.55 2.32
C GLU A 89 -2.51 -3.49 3.41
N LYS A 90 -3.60 -3.59 4.17
CA LYS A 90 -4.01 -2.58 5.16
C LYS A 90 -4.09 -1.17 4.59
N GLY A 91 -4.63 -1.02 3.39
CA GLY A 91 -4.77 0.24 2.68
C GLY A 91 -3.47 0.82 2.09
N ARG A 92 -2.33 0.12 2.18
CA ARG A 92 -1.04 0.57 1.65
C ARG A 92 -0.56 -0.29 0.49
N PRO A 93 0.06 0.32 -0.54
CA PRO A 93 0.63 -0.44 -1.64
C PRO A 93 1.73 -1.40 -1.17
N LYS A 94 1.59 -2.68 -1.50
CA LYS A 94 2.59 -3.72 -1.23
C LYS A 94 3.36 -4.08 -2.49
N LYS A 95 4.28 -3.23 -2.87
CA LYS A 95 5.01 -3.32 -4.14
C LYS A 95 5.79 -4.62 -4.33
N SER A 96 6.22 -5.28 -3.25
CA SER A 96 6.88 -6.59 -3.31
C SER A 96 6.03 -7.67 -3.96
N ASP A 97 4.69 -7.53 -3.85
CA ASP A 97 3.72 -8.50 -4.31
C ASP A 97 3.16 -8.15 -5.70
N TYR A 98 3.58 -7.04 -6.31
CA TYR A 98 3.17 -6.65 -7.66
C TYR A 98 3.70 -7.66 -8.68
N ARG A 99 2.87 -8.02 -9.66
CA ARG A 99 3.24 -8.96 -10.72
C ARG A 99 2.79 -8.46 -12.08
N LYS A 100 3.54 -8.90 -13.09
CA LYS A 100 3.19 -8.74 -14.51
C LYS A 100 3.04 -10.12 -15.13
N PHE A 101 1.96 -10.32 -15.86
CA PHE A 101 1.63 -11.56 -16.54
C PHE A 101 1.68 -11.30 -18.05
N ARG A 102 2.64 -11.89 -18.73
CA ARG A 102 2.60 -11.92 -20.20
C ARG A 102 1.52 -12.90 -20.61
N ILE A 103 0.55 -12.46 -21.40
CA ILE A 103 -0.52 -13.29 -21.93
C ILE A 103 0.07 -14.22 -23.00
N LYS A 104 -0.26 -15.50 -22.96
CA LYS A 104 0.32 -16.52 -23.83
C LYS A 104 -0.71 -17.27 -24.67
N SER A 105 -1.90 -17.47 -24.13
CA SER A 105 -2.94 -18.32 -24.74
C SER A 105 -3.90 -17.55 -25.62
N VAL A 106 -3.95 -16.21 -25.52
CA VAL A 106 -4.94 -15.37 -26.20
C VAL A 106 -4.29 -14.71 -27.42
N GLN A 107 -4.89 -14.92 -28.57
CA GLN A 107 -4.50 -14.24 -29.82
C GLN A 107 -5.45 -13.08 -30.09
N GLY A 108 -4.88 -11.90 -30.29
CA GLY A 108 -5.65 -10.67 -30.57
C GLY A 108 -6.18 -9.98 -29.32
N PRO A 109 -6.88 -8.86 -29.47
CA PRO A 109 -7.42 -8.06 -28.39
C PRO A 109 -8.68 -8.70 -27.79
N ASN A 110 -8.50 -9.55 -26.80
CA ASN A 110 -9.57 -10.17 -26.03
C ASN A 110 -9.29 -10.04 -24.54
N ASP A 111 -9.78 -8.96 -23.95
CA ASP A 111 -9.53 -8.62 -22.55
C ASP A 111 -10.14 -9.65 -21.58
N TYR A 112 -11.28 -10.24 -21.91
CA TYR A 112 -11.90 -11.27 -21.07
C TYR A 112 -11.06 -12.54 -21.00
N ALA A 113 -10.64 -13.09 -22.13
CA ALA A 113 -9.79 -14.28 -22.16
C ALA A 113 -8.42 -14.00 -21.53
N SER A 114 -7.88 -12.79 -21.73
CA SER A 114 -6.64 -12.37 -21.11
C SER A 114 -6.76 -12.29 -19.58
N MET A 115 -7.85 -11.74 -19.07
CA MET A 115 -8.14 -11.67 -17.64
C MET A 115 -8.32 -13.06 -17.04
N GLU A 116 -9.04 -13.95 -17.73
CA GLU A 116 -9.22 -15.34 -17.34
C GLU A 116 -7.86 -16.07 -17.21
N GLU A 117 -6.96 -15.90 -18.19
CA GLU A 117 -5.62 -16.46 -18.11
C GLU A 117 -4.86 -15.94 -16.90
N VAL A 118 -4.90 -14.62 -16.64
CA VAL A 118 -4.19 -13.99 -15.50
C VAL A 118 -4.72 -14.53 -14.18
N LEU A 119 -6.03 -14.56 -14.00
CA LEU A 119 -6.66 -15.04 -12.77
C LEU A 119 -6.40 -16.53 -12.56
N THR A 120 -6.54 -17.35 -13.61
CA THR A 120 -6.23 -18.77 -13.55
C THR A 120 -4.80 -19.00 -13.08
N ARG A 121 -3.83 -18.30 -13.67
CA ARG A 121 -2.42 -18.41 -13.27
C ARG A 121 -2.19 -17.92 -11.85
N ARG A 122 -2.85 -16.84 -11.43
CA ARG A 122 -2.75 -16.32 -10.06
C ARG A 122 -3.21 -17.35 -9.04
N PHE A 123 -4.36 -17.96 -9.26
CA PHE A 123 -4.97 -18.89 -8.31
C PHE A 123 -4.48 -20.34 -8.41
N THR A 124 -3.94 -20.74 -9.56
CA THR A 124 -3.33 -22.08 -9.72
C THR A 124 -1.95 -22.16 -9.05
N HIS A 125 -1.19 -21.04 -9.04
CA HIS A 125 0.11 -20.98 -8.37
C HIS A 125 0.05 -21.02 -6.85
N GLU A 126 -1.12 -20.80 -6.27
CA GLU A 126 -1.35 -20.95 -4.83
C GLU A 126 -1.05 -22.38 -4.34
N THR A 127 -1.27 -23.39 -5.18
CA THR A 127 -1.04 -24.79 -4.85
C THR A 127 0.40 -25.25 -4.98
N SER A 128 1.29 -24.46 -5.62
CA SER A 128 2.65 -24.91 -5.91
C SER A 128 3.71 -24.47 -4.90
N GLY A 129 3.35 -23.68 -3.89
CA GLY A 129 4.24 -23.35 -2.76
C GLY A 129 5.50 -22.54 -3.09
N GLU A 130 5.66 -22.14 -4.34
CA GLU A 130 6.92 -21.56 -4.84
C GLU A 130 7.13 -20.07 -4.54
N PHE A 131 6.05 -19.35 -4.18
CA PHE A 131 6.13 -17.93 -3.81
C PHE A 131 5.16 -17.61 -2.66
N ASP A 132 5.70 -17.22 -1.54
CA ASP A 132 4.96 -16.84 -0.32
C ASP A 132 3.93 -15.71 -0.56
N SER A 133 4.15 -14.86 -1.56
CA SER A 133 3.23 -13.78 -1.92
C SER A 133 1.95 -14.25 -2.61
N PHE A 134 1.96 -15.42 -3.27
CA PHE A 134 0.79 -16.02 -3.91
C PHE A 134 -0.02 -16.92 -2.96
N ALA A 135 0.57 -17.34 -1.83
CA ALA A 135 -0.09 -18.16 -0.82
C ALA A 135 -1.20 -17.42 -0.06
N ARG A 136 -1.23 -16.07 -0.14
CA ARG A 136 -2.26 -15.29 0.53
C ARG A 136 -3.40 -14.95 -0.42
N MET A 137 -4.61 -15.41 -0.07
CA MET A 137 -5.82 -15.01 -0.76
C MET A 137 -6.14 -13.54 -0.50
N PRO A 138 -6.62 -12.80 -1.51
CA PRO A 138 -7.18 -11.46 -1.31
C PRO A 138 -8.58 -11.53 -0.72
N ASP A 139 -8.91 -10.54 0.12
CA ASP A 139 -10.26 -10.34 0.64
C ASP A 139 -11.15 -9.64 -0.40
N LEU A 140 -10.54 -8.89 -1.31
CA LEU A 140 -11.23 -8.17 -2.38
C LEU A 140 -10.42 -8.19 -3.67
N LEU A 141 -11.09 -8.54 -4.78
CA LEU A 141 -10.57 -8.45 -6.14
C LEU A 141 -11.21 -7.27 -6.85
N LEU A 142 -10.36 -6.44 -7.46
CA LEU A 142 -10.76 -5.35 -8.32
C LEU A 142 -10.31 -5.65 -9.74
N MET A 143 -11.24 -5.62 -10.68
CA MET A 143 -10.95 -5.86 -12.09
C MET A 143 -11.47 -4.69 -12.90
N ASP A 144 -10.61 -4.11 -13.74
CA ASP A 144 -11.07 -3.15 -14.74
C ASP A 144 -11.71 -3.93 -15.90
N GLY A 145 -13.02 -4.13 -15.77
CA GLY A 145 -13.86 -4.79 -16.73
C GLY A 145 -14.85 -3.79 -17.31
N GLY A 146 -14.47 -3.16 -18.42
CA GLY A 146 -15.43 -2.39 -19.19
C GLY A 146 -16.62 -3.26 -19.60
N ARG A 147 -17.83 -2.68 -19.64
CA ARG A 147 -18.97 -3.35 -20.30
C ARG A 147 -18.56 -3.65 -21.73
N GLY A 148 -18.43 -4.92 -22.07
CA GLY A 148 -18.26 -5.34 -23.44
C GLY A 148 -19.39 -4.73 -24.28
N ARG A 149 -19.00 -4.01 -25.33
CA ARG A 149 -19.93 -3.53 -26.33
C ARG A 149 -20.37 -4.68 -27.19
#